data_e1afd200b5aa0cc84e1e27f6696d773b
#
_entry.id   e1afd200b5aa0cc84e1e27f6696d773b
#
_cell.length_a   1.000
_cell.length_b   1.000
_cell.length_c   1.000
_cell.angle_alpha   90.00
_cell.angle_beta   90.00
_cell.angle_gamma   90.00
#
_symmetry.space_group_name_H-M   'P 1'
#
loop_
_entity.id
_entity.type
_entity.pdbx_description
1 polymer ?
#
loop_
_entity_poly.entity_id
_entity_poly.type
_entity_poly.pdbx_seq_one_letter_code
_entity_poly.pdbx_strand_id
1 'polypeptide(L)'
;MKRTPYALVSLTKLVACAILALNTAAQAQDKKADPNGIWTWTSPGRNGGPDRKSTLKLKLDGDKLTGTLSAPGRGGQNSDADIADGKLKGDEISFTVTREFNGNKVTAKYNGKISGDSIKGKIEVERDGQSNSRDWEAKRDTEKK
;
A
#
# COMPACT_ATOMS: atom_id res chain seq x y z
N MET A 1 -26.11 73.67 -44.51
CA MET A 1 -25.30 72.76 -45.21
C MET A 1 -24.66 71.80 -44.32
N LYS A 2 -24.97 70.61 -44.55
CA LYS A 2 -24.90 69.51 -43.63
C LYS A 2 -23.66 68.75 -43.82
N ARG A 3 -22.90 68.56 -42.77
CA ARG A 3 -21.71 67.78 -42.84
C ARG A 3 -21.73 66.78 -41.72
N THR A 4 -21.93 65.60 -42.09
CA THR A 4 -21.83 64.50 -41.22
C THR A 4 -20.37 64.19 -40.92
N PRO A 5 -19.99 64.12 -39.70
CA PRO A 5 -18.66 63.61 -39.34
C PRO A 5 -18.70 62.07 -39.22
N TYR A 6 -17.77 61.56 -39.83
CA TYR A 6 -17.48 60.12 -39.88
C TYR A 6 -17.14 59.60 -38.54
N ALA A 7 -17.87 58.58 -38.15
CA ALA A 7 -17.51 57.78 -37.00
C ALA A 7 -16.26 57.01 -37.35
N LEU A 8 -15.17 57.30 -36.69
CA LEU A 8 -13.97 56.50 -36.67
C LEU A 8 -14.26 55.31 -35.85
N VAL A 9 -14.46 54.21 -36.53
CA VAL A 9 -14.49 52.93 -35.87
C VAL A 9 -13.05 52.56 -35.54
N SER A 10 -12.69 52.83 -34.31
CA SER A 10 -11.44 52.34 -33.75
C SER A 10 -11.53 50.84 -33.52
N LEU A 11 -10.89 50.13 -34.41
CA LEU A 11 -10.76 48.69 -34.33
C LEU A 11 -9.67 48.37 -33.30
N THR A 12 -10.04 48.39 -32.04
CA THR A 12 -9.19 47.84 -30.97
C THR A 12 -9.15 46.33 -31.11
N LYS A 13 -8.07 45.86 -31.66
CA LYS A 13 -7.71 44.46 -31.65
C LYS A 13 -7.46 44.05 -30.20
N LEU A 14 -8.44 43.43 -29.62
CA LEU A 14 -8.27 42.67 -28.39
C LEU A 14 -7.43 41.44 -28.72
N VAL A 15 -6.16 41.55 -28.47
CA VAL A 15 -5.28 40.41 -28.40
C VAL A 15 -5.65 39.67 -27.11
N ALA A 16 -6.55 38.75 -27.23
CA ALA A 16 -6.77 37.77 -26.19
C ALA A 16 -5.52 36.90 -26.11
N CYS A 17 -4.61 37.25 -25.22
CA CYS A 17 -3.61 36.31 -24.75
C CYS A 17 -4.35 35.15 -24.04
N ALA A 18 -4.67 34.14 -24.81
CA ALA A 18 -5.01 32.86 -24.26
C ALA A 18 -3.75 32.33 -23.58
N ILE A 19 -3.61 32.62 -22.31
CA ILE A 19 -2.69 31.90 -21.43
C ILE A 19 -3.29 30.51 -21.34
N LEU A 20 -2.81 29.62 -22.20
CA LEU A 20 -2.96 28.21 -22.04
C LEU A 20 -2.15 27.86 -20.78
N ALA A 21 -2.80 27.96 -19.64
CA ALA A 21 -2.32 27.28 -18.47
C ALA A 21 -2.35 25.77 -18.81
N LEU A 22 -1.20 25.26 -19.24
CA LEU A 22 -0.96 23.83 -19.21
C LEU A 22 -1.03 23.45 -17.74
N ASN A 23 -2.24 23.16 -17.28
CA ASN A 23 -2.41 22.29 -16.16
C ASN A 23 -1.90 20.92 -16.61
N THR A 24 -0.60 20.73 -16.52
CA THR A 24 -0.07 19.40 -16.35
C THR A 24 -0.49 18.95 -14.96
N ALA A 25 -1.78 18.63 -14.83
CA ALA A 25 -2.18 17.69 -13.84
C ALA A 25 -1.35 16.46 -14.18
N ALA A 26 -0.28 16.28 -13.44
CA ALA A 26 0.39 15.01 -13.38
C ALA A 26 -0.73 14.05 -12.97
N GLN A 27 -1.30 13.39 -13.97
CA GLN A 27 -2.12 12.24 -13.74
C GLN A 27 -1.16 11.25 -13.10
N ALA A 28 -1.14 11.24 -11.78
CA ALA A 28 -0.72 10.07 -11.07
C ALA A 28 -1.60 8.97 -11.66
N GLN A 29 -1.04 8.22 -12.61
CA GLN A 29 -1.68 7.02 -13.08
C GLN A 29 -1.99 6.24 -11.82
N ASP A 30 -3.26 6.01 -11.56
CA ASP A 30 -3.72 5.04 -10.61
C ASP A 30 -3.18 3.69 -11.09
N LYS A 31 -1.90 3.45 -10.81
CA LYS A 31 -1.35 2.13 -10.89
C LYS A 31 -2.14 1.36 -9.86
N LYS A 32 -3.16 0.66 -10.34
CA LYS A 32 -3.92 -0.26 -9.51
C LYS A 32 -2.91 -1.02 -8.67
N ALA A 33 -3.02 -0.87 -7.37
CA ALA A 33 -2.07 -1.47 -6.46
C ALA A 33 -2.05 -2.98 -6.73
N ASP A 34 -0.89 -3.51 -7.03
CA ASP A 34 -0.71 -4.92 -7.29
C ASP A 34 -0.13 -5.59 -6.05
N PRO A 35 -0.92 -6.35 -5.30
CA PRO A 35 -0.43 -7.06 -4.13
C PRO A 35 0.34 -8.33 -4.48
N ASN A 36 0.25 -8.81 -5.73
CA ASN A 36 0.90 -10.06 -6.12
C ASN A 36 2.42 -9.97 -5.96
N GLY A 37 3.00 -11.01 -5.45
CA GLY A 37 4.44 -11.13 -5.30
C GLY A 37 4.89 -11.52 -3.91
N ILE A 38 6.18 -11.36 -3.71
CA ILE A 38 6.84 -11.66 -2.44
C ILE A 38 7.16 -10.34 -1.74
N TRP A 39 6.77 -10.23 -0.51
CA TRP A 39 7.00 -9.07 0.34
C TRP A 39 7.83 -9.47 1.55
N THR A 40 8.83 -8.68 1.88
CA THR A 40 9.71 -8.98 3.00
C THR A 40 9.82 -7.79 3.95
N TRP A 41 9.97 -8.10 5.22
CA TRP A 41 10.31 -7.10 6.23
C TRP A 41 11.13 -7.72 7.35
N THR A 42 11.80 -6.86 8.06
CA THR A 42 12.59 -7.24 9.22
C THR A 42 11.99 -6.63 10.47
N SER A 43 11.84 -7.42 11.48
CA SER A 43 11.39 -6.97 12.80
C SER A 43 12.50 -7.15 13.82
N PRO A 44 12.68 -6.21 14.75
CA PRO A 44 13.66 -6.37 15.82
C PRO A 44 13.42 -7.65 16.61
N GLY A 45 14.48 -8.34 16.94
CA GLY A 45 14.42 -9.50 17.82
C GLY A 45 13.93 -9.11 19.21
N ARG A 46 13.21 -9.99 19.85
CA ARG A 46 12.79 -9.76 21.24
C ARG A 46 13.99 -9.85 22.18
N ASN A 47 14.01 -8.97 23.19
CA ASN A 47 15.06 -8.95 24.22
C ASN A 47 16.49 -8.83 23.69
N GLY A 48 16.69 -8.02 22.62
CA GLY A 48 18.03 -7.84 22.04
C GLY A 48 18.51 -9.04 21.19
N GLY A 49 17.62 -9.97 20.87
CA GLY A 49 17.92 -11.06 19.95
C GLY A 49 18.09 -10.60 18.50
N PRO A 50 18.53 -11.49 17.61
CA PRO A 50 18.72 -11.16 16.20
C PRO A 50 17.42 -10.72 15.52
N ASP A 51 17.56 -9.85 14.54
CA ASP A 51 16.45 -9.41 13.73
C ASP A 51 15.79 -10.58 13.02
N ARG A 52 14.47 -10.47 12.87
CA ARG A 52 13.63 -11.51 12.27
C ARG A 52 13.13 -11.05 10.92
N LYS A 53 13.62 -11.69 9.87
CA LYS A 53 13.11 -11.49 8.51
C LYS A 53 11.83 -12.30 8.33
N SER A 54 10.76 -11.65 7.94
CA SER A 54 9.50 -12.28 7.57
C SER A 54 9.28 -12.16 6.07
N THR A 55 8.69 -13.17 5.47
CA THR A 55 8.39 -13.23 4.05
C THR A 55 6.90 -13.51 3.86
N LEU A 56 6.23 -12.67 3.09
CA LEU A 56 4.82 -12.78 2.78
C LEU A 56 4.67 -12.99 1.27
N LYS A 57 4.11 -14.11 0.88
CA LYS A 57 3.71 -14.37 -0.50
C LYS A 57 2.25 -14.00 -0.65
N LEU A 58 1.93 -13.09 -1.54
CA LEU A 58 0.57 -12.66 -1.82
C LEU A 58 0.16 -13.00 -3.24
N LYS A 59 -1.08 -13.41 -3.37
CA LYS A 59 -1.76 -13.64 -4.65
C LYS A 59 -3.16 -13.07 -4.58
N LEU A 60 -3.51 -12.24 -5.56
CA LEU A 60 -4.83 -11.68 -5.71
C LEU A 60 -5.65 -12.54 -6.67
N ASP A 61 -6.86 -12.90 -6.24
CA ASP A 61 -7.85 -13.58 -7.06
C ASP A 61 -9.16 -12.79 -6.99
N GLY A 62 -9.41 -11.98 -8.00
CA GLY A 62 -10.49 -10.99 -7.97
C GLY A 62 -10.24 -9.94 -6.89
N ASP A 63 -11.09 -9.90 -5.87
CA ASP A 63 -10.95 -9.03 -4.69
C ASP A 63 -10.44 -9.79 -3.46
N LYS A 64 -10.26 -11.09 -3.59
CA LYS A 64 -9.79 -11.97 -2.52
C LYS A 64 -8.29 -12.08 -2.55
N LEU A 65 -7.68 -11.76 -1.43
CA LEU A 65 -6.25 -11.89 -1.23
C LEU A 65 -5.95 -13.22 -0.53
N THR A 66 -5.05 -13.99 -1.12
CA THR A 66 -4.56 -15.25 -0.56
C THR A 66 -3.04 -15.22 -0.45
N GLY A 67 -2.48 -16.08 0.34
CA GLY A 67 -1.04 -16.18 0.47
C GLY A 67 -0.57 -16.89 1.72
N THR A 68 0.74 -16.87 1.91
CA THR A 68 1.40 -17.52 3.05
C THR A 68 2.42 -16.58 3.66
N LEU A 69 2.39 -16.48 4.97
CA LEU A 69 3.36 -15.74 5.77
C LEU A 69 4.36 -16.68 6.42
N SER A 70 5.60 -16.59 6.00
CA SER A 70 6.73 -17.26 6.62
C SER A 70 7.44 -16.31 7.57
N ALA A 71 7.58 -16.70 8.81
CA ALA A 71 8.32 -15.94 9.81
C ALA A 71 9.10 -16.86 10.72
N PRO A 72 10.25 -16.40 11.25
CA PRO A 72 11.03 -17.18 12.19
C PRO A 72 10.23 -17.52 13.45
N GLY A 73 10.06 -18.79 13.69
CA GLY A 73 9.50 -19.31 14.93
C GLY A 73 10.54 -19.36 16.07
N ARG A 74 10.13 -19.92 17.21
CA ARG A 74 11.06 -20.21 18.29
C ARG A 74 12.00 -21.36 17.85
N GLY A 75 13.31 -21.18 18.10
CA GLY A 75 14.31 -22.18 17.74
C GLY A 75 14.91 -22.06 16.35
N GLY A 76 14.66 -20.94 15.64
CA GLY A 76 15.29 -20.65 14.34
C GLY A 76 14.63 -21.34 13.14
N GLN A 77 13.61 -22.14 13.35
CA GLN A 77 12.83 -22.71 12.25
C GLN A 77 11.78 -21.72 11.75
N ASN A 78 11.61 -21.64 10.44
CA ASN A 78 10.53 -20.86 9.87
C ASN A 78 9.20 -21.53 10.12
N SER A 79 8.22 -20.76 10.50
CA SER A 79 6.83 -21.19 10.63
C SER A 79 6.00 -20.50 9.56
N ASP A 80 5.40 -21.30 8.72
CA ASP A 80 4.50 -20.85 7.68
C ASP A 80 3.07 -20.82 8.19
N ALA A 81 2.34 -19.79 7.85
CA ALA A 81 0.92 -19.68 8.15
C ALA A 81 0.19 -19.06 6.98
N ASP A 82 -0.91 -19.67 6.60
CA ASP A 82 -1.75 -19.13 5.56
C ASP A 82 -2.47 -17.86 6.04
N ILE A 83 -2.67 -16.92 5.14
CA ILE A 83 -3.48 -15.75 5.43
C ILE A 83 -4.98 -16.11 5.30
N ALA A 84 -5.78 -15.53 6.16
CA ALA A 84 -7.22 -15.65 6.14
C ALA A 84 -7.85 -14.26 5.96
N ASP A 85 -9.10 -14.23 5.49
CA ASP A 85 -9.89 -13.00 5.33
C ASP A 85 -9.17 -11.90 4.53
N GLY A 86 -8.30 -12.32 3.61
CA GLY A 86 -7.54 -11.39 2.78
C GLY A 86 -8.43 -10.64 1.80
N LYS A 87 -8.33 -9.32 1.81
CA LYS A 87 -9.07 -8.41 0.92
C LYS A 87 -8.16 -7.32 0.39
N LEU A 88 -8.42 -6.91 -0.84
CA LEU A 88 -7.86 -5.71 -1.45
C LEU A 88 -9.00 -4.74 -1.76
N LYS A 89 -8.89 -3.52 -1.26
CA LYS A 89 -9.82 -2.44 -1.55
C LYS A 89 -9.04 -1.22 -2.04
N GLY A 90 -9.03 -1.01 -3.35
CA GLY A 90 -8.20 0.03 -3.94
C GLY A 90 -6.71 -0.29 -3.79
N ASP A 91 -6.03 0.45 -2.97
CA ASP A 91 -4.62 0.25 -2.60
C ASP A 91 -4.44 -0.25 -1.15
N GLU A 92 -5.53 -0.46 -0.44
CA GLU A 92 -5.52 -0.97 0.93
C GLU A 92 -5.70 -2.49 0.96
N ILE A 93 -4.81 -3.14 1.67
CA ILE A 93 -4.89 -4.57 1.96
C ILE A 93 -5.22 -4.81 3.41
N SER A 94 -6.00 -5.84 3.65
CA SER A 94 -6.24 -6.37 4.98
C SER A 94 -6.24 -7.89 4.95
N PHE A 95 -5.63 -8.50 5.94
CA PHE A 95 -5.65 -9.96 6.11
C PHE A 95 -5.37 -10.34 7.55
N THR A 96 -5.71 -11.56 7.88
CA THR A 96 -5.51 -12.12 9.22
C THR A 96 -4.57 -13.32 9.13
N VAL A 97 -3.69 -13.44 10.09
CA VAL A 97 -2.83 -14.62 10.26
C VAL A 97 -3.04 -15.18 11.65
N THR A 98 -3.40 -16.43 11.70
CA THR A 98 -3.55 -17.15 12.97
C THR A 98 -2.42 -18.17 13.12
N ARG A 99 -1.77 -18.17 14.27
CA ARG A 99 -0.71 -19.12 14.62
C ARG A 99 -1.00 -19.72 15.98
N GLU A 100 -0.62 -20.96 16.14
CA GLU A 100 -0.72 -21.66 17.40
C GLU A 100 0.67 -21.84 18.00
N PHE A 101 0.84 -21.40 19.24
CA PHE A 101 2.08 -21.55 19.99
C PHE A 101 1.76 -22.17 21.35
N ASN A 102 2.27 -23.37 21.59
CA ASN A 102 2.06 -24.08 22.87
C ASN A 102 0.58 -24.19 23.28
N GLY A 103 -0.31 -24.47 22.33
CA GLY A 103 -1.74 -24.55 22.59
C GLY A 103 -2.46 -23.19 22.70
N ASN A 104 -1.74 -22.09 22.64
CA ASN A 104 -2.31 -20.75 22.63
C ASN A 104 -2.44 -20.20 21.20
N LYS A 105 -3.62 -19.76 20.87
CA LYS A 105 -3.92 -19.17 19.58
C LYS A 105 -3.55 -17.68 19.58
N VAL A 106 -2.72 -17.26 18.65
CA VAL A 106 -2.34 -15.88 18.43
C VAL A 106 -2.85 -15.45 17.07
N THR A 107 -3.70 -14.43 17.05
CA THR A 107 -4.25 -13.87 15.84
C THR A 107 -3.62 -12.51 15.58
N ALA A 108 -3.10 -12.32 14.38
CA ALA A 108 -2.54 -11.05 13.92
C ALA A 108 -3.34 -10.54 12.74
N LYS A 109 -3.88 -9.33 12.87
CA LYS A 109 -4.56 -8.61 11.80
C LYS A 109 -3.59 -7.64 11.17
N TYR A 110 -3.44 -7.73 9.87
CA TYR A 110 -2.58 -6.85 9.08
C TYR A 110 -3.45 -5.91 8.27
N ASN A 111 -3.22 -4.63 8.41
CA ASN A 111 -3.81 -3.60 7.58
C ASN A 111 -2.69 -2.77 7.00
N GLY A 112 -2.74 -2.50 5.72
CA GLY A 112 -1.68 -1.73 5.07
C GLY A 112 -2.11 -1.15 3.74
N LYS A 113 -1.34 -0.16 3.31
CA LYS A 113 -1.51 0.50 2.02
C LYS A 113 -0.32 0.19 1.14
N ILE A 114 -0.61 -0.27 -0.08
CA ILE A 114 0.39 -0.55 -1.10
C ILE A 114 0.76 0.75 -1.80
N SER A 115 2.04 1.05 -1.86
CA SER A 115 2.58 2.17 -2.60
C SER A 115 3.80 1.72 -3.41
N GLY A 116 3.58 1.40 -4.69
CA GLY A 116 4.63 0.84 -5.54
C GLY A 116 5.15 -0.50 -5.01
N ASP A 117 6.41 -0.52 -4.58
CA ASP A 117 7.08 -1.72 -4.07
C ASP A 117 7.15 -1.77 -2.53
N SER A 118 6.33 -0.97 -1.86
CA SER A 118 6.23 -0.97 -0.40
C SER A 118 4.80 -1.09 0.08
N ILE A 119 4.64 -1.69 1.24
CA ILE A 119 3.38 -1.74 1.99
C ILE A 119 3.67 -1.14 3.35
N LYS A 120 2.88 -0.16 3.75
CA LYS A 120 2.97 0.46 5.09
C LYS A 120 1.63 0.36 5.78
N GLY A 121 1.65 0.04 7.06
CA GLY A 121 0.42 -0.10 7.81
C GLY A 121 0.62 -0.47 9.25
N LYS A 122 -0.36 -1.17 9.80
CA LYS A 122 -0.37 -1.61 11.19
C LYS A 122 -0.66 -3.10 11.31
N ILE A 123 -0.05 -3.68 12.31
CA ILE A 123 -0.33 -5.06 12.75
C ILE A 123 -0.98 -4.96 14.11
N GLU A 124 -2.14 -5.53 14.25
CA GLU A 124 -2.80 -5.74 15.54
C GLU A 124 -2.66 -7.20 15.94
N VAL A 125 -2.00 -7.44 17.03
CA VAL A 125 -1.79 -8.79 17.56
C VAL A 125 -2.69 -8.99 18.76
N GLU A 126 -3.58 -9.94 18.66
CA GLU A 126 -4.47 -10.35 19.75
C GLU A 126 -3.95 -11.66 20.36
N ARG A 127 -3.69 -11.59 21.65
CA ARG A 127 -3.23 -12.71 22.45
C ARG A 127 -3.83 -12.65 23.83
N ASP A 128 -4.44 -13.71 24.27
CA ASP A 128 -5.01 -13.85 25.63
C ASP A 128 -5.95 -12.70 26.02
N GLY A 129 -6.75 -12.19 25.04
CA GLY A 129 -7.66 -11.07 25.25
C GLY A 129 -6.99 -9.68 25.29
N GLN A 130 -5.68 -9.61 25.08
CA GLN A 130 -4.96 -8.36 24.95
C GLN A 130 -4.61 -8.09 23.49
N SER A 131 -4.87 -6.85 23.06
CA SER A 131 -4.54 -6.38 21.71
C SER A 131 -3.37 -5.40 21.78
N ASN A 132 -2.37 -5.65 20.95
CA ASN A 132 -1.22 -4.76 20.77
C ASN A 132 -1.10 -4.38 19.31
N SER A 133 -1.00 -3.08 19.06
CA SER A 133 -0.80 -2.55 17.72
C SER A 133 0.61 -2.03 17.53
N ARG A 134 1.17 -2.27 16.34
CA ARG A 134 2.48 -1.74 15.93
C ARG A 134 2.49 -1.41 14.45
N ASP A 135 3.31 -0.47 14.08
CA ASP A 135 3.53 -0.17 12.67
C ASP A 135 4.36 -1.26 12.00
N TRP A 136 4.14 -1.46 10.71
CA TRP A 136 4.94 -2.36 9.90
C TRP A 136 5.15 -1.79 8.50
N GLU A 137 6.26 -2.17 7.92
CA GLU A 137 6.57 -1.83 6.54
C GLU A 137 7.17 -3.06 5.87
N ALA A 138 6.60 -3.44 4.75
CA ALA A 138 7.13 -4.51 3.91
C ALA A 138 7.59 -3.95 2.57
N LYS A 139 8.61 -4.54 2.01
CA LYS A 139 9.13 -4.20 0.68
C LYS A 139 8.97 -5.40 -0.24
N ARG A 140 8.67 -5.12 -1.50
CA ARG A 140 8.62 -6.15 -2.52
C ARG A 140 10.02 -6.75 -2.68
N ASP A 141 10.09 -8.05 -2.59
CA ASP A 141 11.32 -8.78 -2.91
C ASP A 141 11.43 -8.87 -4.44
N THR A 142 12.39 -8.15 -4.98
CA THR A 142 12.68 -8.13 -6.42
C THR A 142 13.83 -9.06 -6.74
N GLU A 143 14.00 -10.16 -6.01
CA GLU A 143 14.99 -11.15 -6.40
C GLU A 143 14.77 -11.55 -7.85
N LYS A 144 15.64 -11.03 -8.69
CA LYS A 144 15.71 -11.41 -10.09
C LYS A 144 16.00 -12.90 -10.14
N LYS A 145 15.10 -13.62 -10.79
CA LYS A 145 15.41 -14.96 -11.25
C LYS A 145 16.63 -14.92 -12.18
#